data_9bfc77d4f9d99d9483bc77e7cc45a4a8
#
_entry.id   9bfc77d4f9d99d9483bc77e7cc45a4a8
#
_cell.length_a   1.000
_cell.length_b   1.000
_cell.length_c   1.000
_cell.angle_alpha   90.00
_cell.angle_beta   90.00
_cell.angle_gamma   90.00
#
_symmetry.space_group_name_H-M   'P 1'
#
loop_
_entity.id
_entity.type
_entity.pdbx_description
1 polymer ?
#
loop_
_entity_poly.entity_id
_entity_poly.type
_entity_poly.pdbx_seq_one_letter_code
_entity_poly.pdbx_strand_id
1 'polypeptide(L)'
;MPGSKSITNRALIAAALANGSSRLVGALHCDDTQYMAAALNALGVTVESDEANASFRIKGGGGTFTTPEADLFVGNSGTTMRFLTAALPLGYGCYRIDGVPRMRLRPIAPLIAALNDLGADARSEAGTGCPPVVVHAAGLRGGQTRMAGELSSQYFSALLLSAPYARDGVTIDVIGDLVSKPYLPMTAAVMAAFGVSADLDTVSWRRIGVAPGQRYTGCLYQVEPDASNASYFFAAAAITGGRVRIDGLGRRSTQGDLRFVDVLAKMGAEVEIADGYTEVRGPEQGELRGVDLDLGPISDTAQTLAAIAPFASGATTIRGIAHARLKETDRVSALAMELRRLGQEVDEFPDGLRITPRPTQPAEIDTYDDHRMAMSFAVAALRVPGIILRDPDCVAKTFPGFFDVLDAATP
;
A
#
# COMPACT_ATOMS: atom_id res chain seq x y z
N MET A 1 0.23 -5.59 -16.74
CA MET A 1 0.47 -5.15 -15.34
C MET A 1 -0.85 -5.18 -14.59
N PRO A 2 -0.99 -5.78 -13.40
CA PRO A 2 -2.23 -5.78 -12.64
C PRO A 2 -2.57 -4.38 -12.11
N GLY A 3 -3.85 -4.18 -11.76
CA GLY A 3 -4.31 -2.92 -11.18
C GLY A 3 -3.74 -2.63 -9.81
N SER A 4 -3.78 -1.36 -9.39
CA SER A 4 -3.26 -0.94 -8.10
C SER A 4 -4.06 -1.53 -6.93
N LYS A 5 -3.37 -2.28 -6.05
CA LYS A 5 -3.96 -2.78 -4.80
C LYS A 5 -4.46 -1.63 -3.93
N SER A 6 -3.64 -0.60 -3.80
CA SER A 6 -3.93 0.56 -2.96
C SER A 6 -5.16 1.34 -3.43
N ILE A 7 -5.35 1.46 -4.73
CA ILE A 7 -6.53 2.08 -5.34
C ILE A 7 -7.73 1.15 -5.25
N THR A 8 -7.57 -0.15 -5.57
CA THR A 8 -8.66 -1.13 -5.51
C THR A 8 -9.30 -1.17 -4.12
N ASN A 9 -8.49 -1.27 -3.04
CA ASN A 9 -9.04 -1.30 -1.68
C ASN A 9 -9.77 0.00 -1.29
N ARG A 10 -9.27 1.17 -1.74
CA ARG A 10 -9.95 2.46 -1.54
C ARG A 10 -11.28 2.52 -2.29
N ALA A 11 -11.27 2.11 -3.55
CA ALA A 11 -12.46 2.10 -4.39
C ALA A 11 -13.51 1.10 -3.88
N LEU A 12 -13.10 -0.06 -3.34
CA LEU A 12 -14.01 -1.02 -2.69
C LEU A 12 -14.73 -0.40 -1.49
N ILE A 13 -14.03 0.32 -0.61
CA ILE A 13 -14.65 1.03 0.53
C ILE A 13 -15.58 2.14 0.04
N ALA A 14 -15.13 3.01 -0.88
CA ALA A 14 -15.97 4.09 -1.41
C ALA A 14 -17.23 3.54 -2.08
N ALA A 15 -17.09 2.48 -2.91
CA ALA A 15 -18.22 1.81 -3.56
C ALA A 15 -19.16 1.13 -2.57
N ALA A 16 -18.63 0.49 -1.51
CA ALA A 16 -19.43 -0.15 -0.47
C ALA A 16 -20.29 0.84 0.31
N LEU A 17 -19.77 2.04 0.55
CA LEU A 17 -20.50 3.13 1.24
C LEU A 17 -21.37 3.97 0.28
N ALA A 18 -21.25 3.81 -1.04
CA ALA A 18 -21.94 4.64 -2.02
C ALA A 18 -23.46 4.38 -2.08
N ASN A 19 -24.19 5.39 -2.53
CA ASN A 19 -25.55 5.21 -3.03
C ASN A 19 -25.50 4.62 -4.44
N GLY A 20 -26.22 3.50 -4.65
CA GLY A 20 -26.31 2.83 -5.94
C GLY A 20 -25.22 1.80 -6.18
N SER A 21 -25.03 1.40 -7.44
CA SER A 21 -24.10 0.34 -7.81
C SER A 21 -22.83 0.91 -8.45
N SER A 22 -21.72 0.24 -8.19
CA SER A 22 -20.43 0.57 -8.80
C SER A 22 -19.85 -0.64 -9.55
N ARG A 23 -19.05 -0.35 -10.57
CA ARG A 23 -18.20 -1.34 -11.22
C ARG A 23 -16.76 -0.84 -11.24
N LEU A 24 -15.85 -1.60 -10.61
CA LEU A 24 -14.41 -1.36 -10.68
C LEU A 24 -13.86 -2.20 -11.82
N VAL A 25 -13.08 -1.61 -12.73
CA VAL A 25 -12.49 -2.29 -13.91
C VAL A 25 -10.98 -2.15 -13.84
N GLY A 26 -10.23 -3.18 -14.27
CA GLY A 26 -8.78 -3.25 -14.10
C GLY A 26 -8.38 -3.41 -12.64
N ALA A 27 -9.30 -3.83 -11.78
CA ALA A 27 -9.05 -4.01 -10.36
C ALA A 27 -8.12 -5.19 -10.09
N LEU A 28 -7.34 -5.08 -9.03
CA LEU A 28 -6.47 -6.18 -8.61
C LEU A 28 -7.28 -7.25 -7.87
N HIS A 29 -7.08 -8.51 -8.26
CA HIS A 29 -7.51 -9.70 -7.52
C HIS A 29 -6.29 -10.32 -6.84
N CYS A 30 -6.20 -10.23 -5.53
CA CYS A 30 -5.12 -10.74 -4.67
C CYS A 30 -5.66 -10.93 -3.25
N ASP A 31 -4.88 -11.54 -2.36
CA ASP A 31 -5.33 -11.78 -0.99
C ASP A 31 -5.88 -10.54 -0.30
N ASP A 32 -5.15 -9.40 -0.38
CA ASP A 32 -5.56 -8.15 0.29
C ASP A 32 -6.94 -7.65 -0.18
N THR A 33 -7.25 -7.77 -1.48
CA THR A 33 -8.53 -7.32 -2.05
C THR A 33 -9.65 -8.34 -1.85
N GLN A 34 -9.32 -9.62 -1.81
CA GLN A 34 -10.26 -10.69 -1.49
C GLN A 34 -10.70 -10.62 -0.03
N TYR A 35 -9.77 -10.37 0.92
CA TYR A 35 -10.14 -10.10 2.32
C TYR A 35 -11.07 -8.91 2.45
N MET A 36 -10.83 -7.83 1.69
CA MET A 36 -11.72 -6.66 1.70
C MET A 36 -13.11 -7.03 1.18
N ALA A 37 -13.20 -7.71 0.04
CA ALA A 37 -14.47 -8.11 -0.57
C ALA A 37 -15.25 -9.06 0.34
N ALA A 38 -14.58 -10.05 0.93
CA ALA A 38 -15.19 -10.99 1.87
C ALA A 38 -15.74 -10.29 3.13
N ALA A 39 -14.96 -9.38 3.71
CA ALA A 39 -15.40 -8.60 4.87
C ALA A 39 -16.59 -7.69 4.55
N LEU A 40 -16.61 -7.03 3.41
CA LEU A 40 -17.75 -6.22 2.97
C LEU A 40 -19.01 -7.07 2.75
N ASN A 41 -18.88 -8.28 2.17
CA ASN A 41 -19.99 -9.22 2.05
C ASN A 41 -20.50 -9.66 3.42
N ALA A 42 -19.62 -9.95 4.38
CA ALA A 42 -20.01 -10.29 5.75
C ALA A 42 -20.74 -9.14 6.47
N LEU A 43 -20.46 -7.90 6.09
CA LEU A 43 -21.14 -6.71 6.60
C LEU A 43 -22.47 -6.39 5.88
N GLY A 44 -22.87 -7.24 4.92
CA GLY A 44 -24.14 -7.12 4.20
C GLY A 44 -24.09 -6.25 2.94
N VAL A 45 -22.88 -5.89 2.48
CA VAL A 45 -22.68 -5.23 1.19
C VAL A 45 -22.47 -6.29 0.11
N THR A 46 -23.24 -6.25 -0.99
CA THR A 46 -23.03 -7.21 -2.09
C THR A 46 -21.80 -6.82 -2.89
N VAL A 47 -20.77 -7.66 -2.88
CA VAL A 47 -19.55 -7.54 -3.67
C VAL A 47 -19.36 -8.80 -4.50
N GLU A 48 -19.50 -8.67 -5.82
CA GLU A 48 -19.26 -9.73 -6.79
C GLU A 48 -17.86 -9.56 -7.39
N SER A 49 -17.03 -10.61 -7.28
CA SER A 49 -15.68 -10.67 -7.81
C SER A 49 -15.67 -11.38 -9.15
N ASP A 50 -15.10 -10.76 -10.18
CA ASP A 50 -14.93 -11.31 -11.53
C ASP A 50 -13.43 -11.20 -11.90
N GLU A 51 -12.69 -12.20 -11.49
CA GLU A 51 -11.24 -12.25 -11.67
C GLU A 51 -10.83 -12.33 -13.15
N ALA A 52 -11.60 -13.08 -13.95
CA ALA A 52 -11.33 -13.24 -15.39
C ALA A 52 -11.38 -11.91 -16.16
N ASN A 53 -12.22 -10.98 -15.71
CA ASN A 53 -12.35 -9.64 -16.28
C ASN A 53 -11.70 -8.53 -15.42
N ALA A 54 -10.88 -8.90 -14.43
CA ALA A 54 -10.23 -7.99 -13.49
C ALA A 54 -11.24 -6.93 -12.97
N SER A 55 -12.41 -7.36 -12.50
CA SER A 55 -13.45 -6.43 -12.08
C SER A 55 -14.20 -6.85 -10.81
N PHE A 56 -14.72 -5.84 -10.10
CA PHE A 56 -15.68 -6.03 -9.00
C PHE A 56 -16.96 -5.28 -9.33
N ARG A 57 -18.10 -5.87 -8.97
CA ARG A 57 -19.40 -5.19 -8.95
C ARG A 57 -19.86 -5.06 -7.52
N ILE A 58 -20.21 -3.86 -7.10
CA ILE A 58 -20.59 -3.55 -5.73
C ILE A 58 -21.94 -2.88 -5.71
N LYS A 59 -22.87 -3.39 -4.88
CA LYS A 59 -24.11 -2.71 -4.55
C LYS A 59 -23.91 -2.01 -3.21
N GLY A 60 -23.72 -0.70 -3.24
CA GLY A 60 -23.40 0.09 -2.06
C GLY A 60 -24.55 0.15 -1.03
N GLY A 61 -24.18 0.26 0.23
CA GLY A 61 -25.09 0.31 1.38
C GLY A 61 -25.58 1.70 1.75
N GLY A 62 -25.22 2.77 1.00
CA GLY A 62 -25.66 4.13 1.26
C GLY A 62 -25.08 4.73 2.56
N GLY A 63 -23.94 4.27 3.00
CA GLY A 63 -23.20 4.81 4.15
C GLY A 63 -23.38 4.04 5.45
N THR A 64 -23.96 2.84 5.40
CA THR A 64 -24.09 1.98 6.58
C THR A 64 -23.95 0.50 6.21
N PHE A 65 -23.82 -0.34 7.24
CA PHE A 65 -23.79 -1.80 7.11
C PHE A 65 -25.09 -2.38 7.72
N THR A 66 -25.63 -3.43 7.08
CA THR A 66 -26.90 -4.00 7.49
C THR A 66 -26.77 -5.16 8.46
N THR A 67 -25.61 -5.81 8.53
CA THR A 67 -25.35 -6.91 9.47
C THR A 67 -25.05 -6.34 10.86
N PRO A 68 -25.76 -6.77 11.92
CA PRO A 68 -25.58 -6.20 13.25
C PRO A 68 -24.40 -6.79 14.03
N GLU A 69 -23.86 -7.92 13.57
CA GLU A 69 -22.72 -8.60 14.22
C GLU A 69 -21.87 -9.32 13.16
N ALA A 70 -20.56 -9.11 13.24
CA ALA A 70 -19.62 -9.82 12.36
C ALA A 70 -18.26 -10.01 13.02
N ASP A 71 -17.64 -11.19 12.79
CA ASP A 71 -16.22 -11.46 13.06
C ASP A 71 -15.49 -11.50 11.73
N LEU A 72 -14.60 -10.53 11.51
CA LEU A 72 -13.95 -10.26 10.24
C LEU A 72 -12.49 -10.71 10.30
N PHE A 73 -12.09 -11.61 9.42
CA PHE A 73 -10.70 -12.01 9.27
C PHE A 73 -10.08 -11.35 8.03
N VAL A 74 -8.95 -10.65 8.22
CA VAL A 74 -8.31 -9.85 7.17
C VAL A 74 -6.86 -10.27 6.88
N GLY A 75 -6.45 -11.44 7.32
CA GLY A 75 -5.11 -11.96 7.09
C GLY A 75 -4.02 -11.02 7.56
N ASN A 76 -3.04 -10.73 6.67
CA ASN A 76 -2.01 -9.71 6.90
C ASN A 76 -2.29 -8.41 6.11
N SER A 77 -3.55 -8.17 5.68
CA SER A 77 -3.92 -6.97 4.92
C SER A 77 -4.04 -5.74 5.82
N GLY A 78 -2.96 -4.97 5.92
CA GLY A 78 -2.94 -3.74 6.71
C GLY A 78 -3.92 -2.67 6.23
N THR A 79 -4.18 -2.61 4.93
CA THR A 79 -5.13 -1.67 4.33
C THR A 79 -6.56 -2.04 4.71
N THR A 80 -6.93 -3.31 4.58
CA THR A 80 -8.25 -3.82 4.94
C THR A 80 -8.53 -3.63 6.43
N MET A 81 -7.56 -4.00 7.31
CA MET A 81 -7.66 -3.81 8.74
C MET A 81 -8.01 -2.36 9.10
N ARG A 82 -7.26 -1.40 8.57
CA ARG A 82 -7.40 0.01 8.95
C ARG A 82 -8.64 0.68 8.35
N PHE A 83 -8.91 0.38 7.07
CA PHE A 83 -10.07 0.98 6.39
C PHE A 83 -11.38 0.47 6.97
N LEU A 84 -11.49 -0.83 7.24
CA LEU A 84 -12.66 -1.37 7.89
C LEU A 84 -12.80 -0.88 9.34
N THR A 85 -11.72 -0.84 10.12
CA THR A 85 -11.78 -0.30 11.49
C THR A 85 -12.39 1.11 11.51
N ALA A 86 -12.08 1.96 10.52
CA ALA A 86 -12.65 3.31 10.42
C ALA A 86 -14.09 3.32 9.86
N ALA A 87 -14.47 2.35 9.04
CA ALA A 87 -15.80 2.27 8.45
C ALA A 87 -16.82 1.58 9.38
N LEU A 88 -16.40 0.64 10.21
CA LEU A 88 -17.29 -0.13 11.10
C LEU A 88 -18.17 0.75 12.03
N PRO A 89 -17.69 1.89 12.60
CA PRO A 89 -18.54 2.78 13.38
C PRO A 89 -19.77 3.31 12.64
N LEU A 90 -19.78 3.31 11.30
CA LEU A 90 -20.92 3.74 10.48
C LEU A 90 -22.10 2.77 10.51
N GLY A 91 -21.88 1.53 10.97
CA GLY A 91 -22.90 0.52 11.17
C GLY A 91 -23.66 0.69 12.49
N TYR A 92 -24.46 -0.31 12.82
CA TYR A 92 -25.19 -0.45 14.07
C TYR A 92 -25.03 -1.87 14.59
N GLY A 93 -24.20 -2.06 15.64
CA GLY A 93 -23.96 -3.39 16.17
C GLY A 93 -22.57 -3.58 16.75
N CYS A 94 -22.13 -4.84 16.84
CA CYS A 94 -20.84 -5.21 17.41
C CYS A 94 -19.99 -5.94 16.36
N TYR A 95 -18.83 -5.41 16.06
CA TYR A 95 -17.93 -5.95 15.06
C TYR A 95 -16.58 -6.27 15.68
N ARG A 96 -16.04 -7.45 15.38
CA ARG A 96 -14.68 -7.84 15.70
C ARG A 96 -13.87 -7.99 14.41
N ILE A 97 -12.67 -7.43 14.37
CA ILE A 97 -11.78 -7.54 13.21
C ILE A 97 -10.41 -8.04 13.65
N ASP A 98 -9.89 -9.09 13.01
CA ASP A 98 -8.68 -9.78 13.37
C ASP A 98 -7.89 -10.24 12.14
N GLY A 99 -6.66 -10.72 12.35
CA GLY A 99 -5.81 -11.25 11.29
C GLY A 99 -4.83 -12.31 11.81
N VAL A 100 -3.84 -12.61 10.97
CA VAL A 100 -2.76 -13.55 11.30
C VAL A 100 -1.90 -13.04 12.47
N PRO A 101 -1.04 -13.87 13.11
CA PRO A 101 -0.22 -13.45 14.25
C PRO A 101 0.58 -12.18 13.99
N ARG A 102 1.12 -11.98 12.79
CA ARG A 102 1.84 -10.74 12.45
C ARG A 102 0.93 -9.52 12.48
N MET A 103 -0.33 -9.61 12.05
CA MET A 103 -1.29 -8.50 12.12
C MET A 103 -1.51 -8.05 13.56
N ARG A 104 -1.53 -8.98 14.51
CA ARG A 104 -1.69 -8.70 15.95
C ARG A 104 -0.48 -8.00 16.59
N LEU A 105 0.58 -7.77 15.84
CA LEU A 105 1.76 -6.99 16.23
C LEU A 105 1.84 -5.61 15.54
N ARG A 106 0.94 -5.35 14.58
CA ARG A 106 0.95 -4.10 13.82
C ARG A 106 0.10 -3.04 14.53
N PRO A 107 0.67 -1.87 14.87
CA PRO A 107 -0.02 -0.87 15.67
C PRO A 107 -1.27 -0.33 14.95
N ILE A 108 -2.33 -0.07 15.74
CA ILE A 108 -3.58 0.56 15.30
C ILE A 108 -4.11 1.56 16.33
N ALA A 109 -3.48 1.67 17.50
CA ALA A 109 -3.92 2.54 18.59
C ALA A 109 -4.18 3.99 18.17
N PRO A 110 -3.36 4.65 17.31
CA PRO A 110 -3.64 6.03 16.91
C PRO A 110 -4.97 6.17 16.15
N LEU A 111 -5.33 5.18 15.32
CA LEU A 111 -6.61 5.19 14.62
C LEU A 111 -7.77 4.98 15.59
N ILE A 112 -7.64 4.05 16.54
CA ILE A 112 -8.66 3.80 17.58
C ILE A 112 -8.89 5.06 18.42
N ALA A 113 -7.83 5.73 18.88
CA ALA A 113 -7.93 6.96 19.65
C ALA A 113 -8.66 8.05 18.86
N ALA A 114 -8.28 8.28 17.60
CA ALA A 114 -8.93 9.27 16.76
C ALA A 114 -10.43 8.96 16.50
N LEU A 115 -10.79 7.69 16.32
CA LEU A 115 -12.19 7.28 16.17
C LEU A 115 -12.98 7.54 17.42
N ASN A 116 -12.42 7.28 18.61
CA ASN A 116 -13.08 7.52 19.89
C ASN A 116 -13.26 9.03 20.16
N ASP A 117 -12.29 9.88 19.79
CA ASP A 117 -12.45 11.33 19.81
C ASP A 117 -13.65 11.77 18.93
N LEU A 118 -13.83 11.11 17.79
CA LEU A 118 -14.93 11.37 16.85
C LEU A 118 -16.26 10.71 17.25
N GLY A 119 -16.33 10.09 18.44
CA GLY A 119 -17.53 9.55 19.05
C GLY A 119 -17.83 8.09 18.71
N ALA A 120 -16.87 7.33 18.22
CA ALA A 120 -16.96 5.88 18.11
C ALA A 120 -16.69 5.20 19.46
N ASP A 121 -17.01 3.91 19.58
CA ASP A 121 -16.59 3.01 20.66
C ASP A 121 -15.77 1.88 20.03
N ALA A 122 -14.45 2.08 19.95
CA ALA A 122 -13.51 1.12 19.39
C ALA A 122 -12.38 0.83 20.39
N ARG A 123 -11.93 -0.44 20.45
CA ARG A 123 -10.83 -0.83 21.33
C ARG A 123 -10.00 -1.99 20.77
N SER A 124 -8.72 -2.00 21.11
CA SER A 124 -7.89 -3.20 21.00
C SER A 124 -8.38 -4.22 22.04
N GLU A 125 -8.80 -5.41 21.60
CA GLU A 125 -9.41 -6.43 22.46
C GLU A 125 -8.47 -6.84 23.61
N ALA A 126 -7.19 -7.02 23.31
CA ALA A 126 -6.15 -7.40 24.28
C ALA A 126 -5.51 -6.18 24.99
N GLY A 127 -5.93 -4.95 24.70
CA GLY A 127 -5.33 -3.74 25.28
C GLY A 127 -3.91 -3.41 24.81
N THR A 128 -3.40 -4.10 23.78
CA THR A 128 -2.02 -3.96 23.29
C THR A 128 -1.82 -2.77 22.35
N GLY A 129 -2.91 -2.11 21.94
CA GLY A 129 -2.88 -1.11 20.86
C GLY A 129 -2.73 -1.68 19.45
N CYS A 130 -2.83 -3.01 19.33
CA CYS A 130 -2.82 -3.79 18.09
C CYS A 130 -4.13 -4.57 17.94
N PRO A 131 -4.43 -5.17 16.76
CA PRO A 131 -5.55 -6.11 16.61
C PRO A 131 -5.44 -7.32 17.55
N PRO A 132 -6.56 -8.00 17.87
CA PRO A 132 -7.91 -7.77 17.34
C PRO A 132 -8.52 -6.44 17.81
N VAL A 133 -9.41 -5.87 17.00
CA VAL A 133 -10.16 -4.66 17.33
C VAL A 133 -11.64 -5.00 17.46
N VAL A 134 -12.28 -4.50 18.51
CA VAL A 134 -13.73 -4.57 18.70
C VAL A 134 -14.31 -3.17 18.54
N VAL A 135 -15.41 -3.06 17.79
CA VAL A 135 -16.13 -1.81 17.54
C VAL A 135 -17.59 -2.00 17.90
N HIS A 136 -18.08 -1.22 18.86
CA HIS A 136 -19.52 -1.08 19.15
C HIS A 136 -20.05 0.11 18.34
N ALA A 137 -20.68 -0.19 17.22
CA ALA A 137 -21.11 0.80 16.24
C ALA A 137 -22.51 1.35 16.55
N ALA A 138 -22.62 2.68 16.53
CA ALA A 138 -23.87 3.41 16.69
C ALA A 138 -23.90 4.68 15.82
N GLY A 139 -23.23 4.66 14.68
CA GLY A 139 -22.96 5.82 13.86
C GLY A 139 -21.69 6.57 14.29
N LEU A 140 -21.22 7.50 13.46
CA LEU A 140 -20.04 8.32 13.73
C LEU A 140 -20.46 9.79 13.87
N ARG A 141 -20.20 10.39 15.04
CA ARG A 141 -20.51 11.80 15.27
C ARG A 141 -19.65 12.70 14.38
N GLY A 142 -18.36 12.47 14.34
CA GLY A 142 -17.40 13.36 13.68
C GLY A 142 -16.92 14.50 14.57
N GLY A 143 -16.38 15.54 13.95
CA GLY A 143 -15.77 16.70 14.59
C GLY A 143 -14.27 16.77 14.36
N GLN A 144 -13.51 17.19 15.38
CA GLN A 144 -12.06 17.38 15.31
C GLN A 144 -11.33 16.31 16.13
N THR A 145 -10.24 15.81 15.61
CA THR A 145 -9.31 14.90 16.29
C THR A 145 -7.86 15.26 15.99
N ARG A 146 -6.94 14.64 16.70
CA ARG A 146 -5.49 14.77 16.49
C ARG A 146 -4.87 13.41 16.26
N MET A 147 -3.91 13.31 15.34
CA MET A 147 -3.27 12.02 15.07
C MET A 147 -1.80 12.19 14.68
N ALA A 148 -0.92 11.33 15.23
CA ALA A 148 0.49 11.29 14.90
C ALA A 148 0.70 10.84 13.46
N GLY A 149 1.51 11.60 12.68
CA GLY A 149 1.78 11.35 11.27
C GLY A 149 2.87 10.30 11.02
N GLU A 150 3.69 9.97 12.02
CA GLU A 150 4.96 9.25 11.86
C GLU A 150 4.81 7.74 11.64
N LEU A 151 3.65 7.15 11.98
CA LEU A 151 3.47 5.70 11.93
C LEU A 151 2.89 5.21 10.60
N SER A 152 1.83 5.83 10.09
CA SER A 152 1.18 5.37 8.86
C SER A 152 0.18 6.37 8.29
N SER A 153 0.32 6.73 7.02
CA SER A 153 -0.70 7.48 6.27
C SER A 153 -2.01 6.71 6.05
N GLN A 154 -2.01 5.39 6.27
CA GLN A 154 -3.23 4.58 6.16
C GLN A 154 -4.29 4.94 7.20
N TYR A 155 -3.90 5.42 8.41
CA TYR A 155 -4.84 5.88 9.42
C TYR A 155 -5.64 7.09 8.94
N PHE A 156 -4.94 8.05 8.34
CA PHE A 156 -5.55 9.25 7.75
C PHE A 156 -6.46 8.89 6.58
N SER A 157 -5.98 8.03 5.67
CA SER A 157 -6.79 7.52 4.55
C SER A 157 -8.06 6.81 5.03
N ALA A 158 -7.97 6.03 6.11
CA ALA A 158 -9.09 5.30 6.69
C ALA A 158 -10.18 6.27 7.21
N LEU A 159 -9.77 7.29 7.96
CA LEU A 159 -10.69 8.31 8.45
C LEU A 159 -11.29 9.13 7.31
N LEU A 160 -10.51 9.56 6.33
CA LEU A 160 -11.01 10.30 5.16
C LEU A 160 -12.09 9.51 4.41
N LEU A 161 -11.88 8.21 4.16
CA LEU A 161 -12.84 7.37 3.43
C LEU A 161 -14.19 7.22 4.17
N SER A 162 -14.19 7.24 5.50
CA SER A 162 -15.40 7.10 6.32
C SER A 162 -16.05 8.45 6.66
N ALA A 163 -15.27 9.54 6.62
CA ALA A 163 -15.65 10.88 7.03
C ALA A 163 -16.92 11.47 6.36
N PRO A 164 -17.23 11.18 5.08
CA PRO A 164 -18.45 11.70 4.44
C PRO A 164 -19.75 11.35 5.17
N TYR A 165 -19.71 10.27 5.95
CA TYR A 165 -20.87 9.76 6.69
C TYR A 165 -20.86 10.14 8.17
N ALA A 166 -19.81 10.82 8.64
CA ALA A 166 -19.82 11.44 9.97
C ALA A 166 -20.77 12.63 9.97
N ARG A 167 -21.59 12.74 11.04
CA ARG A 167 -22.64 13.77 11.14
C ARG A 167 -22.08 15.20 11.05
N ASP A 168 -20.96 15.46 11.73
CA ASP A 168 -20.37 16.79 11.86
C ASP A 168 -19.13 16.95 10.94
N GLY A 169 -18.93 16.01 9.97
CA GLY A 169 -17.70 15.93 9.17
C GLY A 169 -16.50 15.48 10.01
N VAL A 170 -15.30 15.53 9.44
CA VAL A 170 -14.06 15.17 10.15
C VAL A 170 -12.96 16.16 9.82
N THR A 171 -12.28 16.67 10.82
CA THR A 171 -11.04 17.44 10.71
C THR A 171 -9.96 16.76 11.55
N ILE A 172 -8.79 16.54 10.96
CA ILE A 172 -7.66 15.87 11.59
C ILE A 172 -6.49 16.85 11.64
N ASP A 173 -6.05 17.21 12.85
CA ASP A 173 -4.79 17.92 13.05
C ASP A 173 -3.64 16.90 13.11
N VAL A 174 -2.66 17.05 12.23
CA VAL A 174 -1.51 16.15 12.13
C VAL A 174 -0.43 16.58 13.14
N ILE A 175 -0.05 15.65 14.01
CA ILE A 175 1.03 15.83 14.99
C ILE A 175 2.31 15.22 14.41
N GLY A 176 3.41 15.97 14.49
CA GLY A 176 4.71 15.51 13.94
C GLY A 176 4.75 15.53 12.41
N ASP A 177 5.61 14.73 11.83
CA ASP A 177 5.78 14.62 10.39
C ASP A 177 4.93 13.50 9.80
N LEU A 178 4.25 13.80 8.70
CA LEU A 178 3.43 12.82 8.02
C LEU A 178 4.28 11.97 7.07
N VAL A 179 4.33 10.67 7.32
CA VAL A 179 5.01 9.71 6.44
C VAL A 179 4.11 9.31 5.26
N SER A 180 4.74 8.89 4.15
CA SER A 180 4.03 8.36 2.97
C SER A 180 2.91 9.29 2.48
N LYS A 181 3.17 10.59 2.45
CA LYS A 181 2.23 11.66 2.06
C LYS A 181 1.48 11.40 0.76
N PRO A 182 2.10 10.84 -0.31
CA PRO A 182 1.42 10.64 -1.61
C PRO A 182 0.16 9.78 -1.55
N TYR A 183 -0.01 8.94 -0.52
CA TYR A 183 -1.23 8.13 -0.37
C TYR A 183 -2.47 8.95 0.01
N LEU A 184 -2.34 10.19 0.51
CA LEU A 184 -3.48 11.05 0.81
C LEU A 184 -4.10 11.69 -0.45
N PRO A 185 -3.33 12.30 -1.36
CA PRO A 185 -3.85 12.72 -2.65
C PRO A 185 -4.47 11.56 -3.45
N MET A 186 -3.87 10.37 -3.43
CA MET A 186 -4.46 9.16 -4.03
C MET A 186 -5.83 8.84 -3.41
N THR A 187 -5.96 8.93 -2.08
CA THR A 187 -7.24 8.72 -1.39
C THR A 187 -8.26 9.77 -1.80
N ALA A 188 -7.88 11.05 -1.81
CA ALA A 188 -8.74 12.14 -2.24
C ALA A 188 -9.18 12.01 -3.71
N ALA A 189 -8.31 11.54 -4.59
CA ALA A 189 -8.64 11.30 -6.01
C ALA A 189 -9.67 10.17 -6.17
N VAL A 190 -9.54 9.08 -5.41
CA VAL A 190 -10.57 8.02 -5.39
C VAL A 190 -11.89 8.56 -4.84
N MET A 191 -11.88 9.27 -3.72
CA MET A 191 -13.08 9.89 -3.14
C MET A 191 -13.77 10.84 -4.13
N ALA A 192 -12.99 11.67 -4.83
CA ALA A 192 -13.50 12.61 -5.84
C ALA A 192 -14.19 11.90 -7.02
N ALA A 193 -13.66 10.76 -7.47
CA ALA A 193 -14.30 9.95 -8.52
C ALA A 193 -15.67 9.40 -8.09
N PHE A 194 -15.90 9.21 -6.80
CA PHE A 194 -17.19 8.84 -6.21
C PHE A 194 -18.01 10.05 -5.74
N GLY A 195 -17.61 11.29 -6.08
CA GLY A 195 -18.37 12.52 -5.81
C GLY A 195 -18.12 13.17 -4.45
N VAL A 196 -17.07 12.81 -3.74
CA VAL A 196 -16.72 13.37 -2.43
C VAL A 196 -15.38 14.12 -2.49
N SER A 197 -15.35 15.33 -1.95
CA SER A 197 -14.13 16.14 -1.86
C SER A 197 -13.52 16.06 -0.48
N ALA A 198 -12.22 15.78 -0.42
CA ALA A 198 -11.40 15.91 0.78
C ALA A 198 -10.61 17.22 0.74
N ASP A 199 -10.48 17.88 1.89
CA ASP A 199 -9.62 19.04 2.08
C ASP A 199 -8.25 18.60 2.58
N LEU A 200 -7.21 18.86 1.80
CA LEU A 200 -5.83 18.48 2.10
C LEU A 200 -4.95 19.72 2.09
N ASP A 201 -4.42 20.12 3.25
CA ASP A 201 -3.32 21.08 3.30
C ASP A 201 -2.02 20.43 2.79
N THR A 202 -1.83 20.47 1.48
CA THR A 202 -0.66 19.87 0.81
C THR A 202 0.63 20.67 0.99
N VAL A 203 0.57 21.85 1.60
CA VAL A 203 1.75 22.70 1.87
C VAL A 203 2.36 22.33 3.22
N SER A 204 1.60 22.48 4.30
CA SER A 204 2.11 22.20 5.64
C SER A 204 1.84 20.79 6.12
N TRP A 205 0.85 20.10 5.56
CA TRP A 205 0.36 18.78 5.99
C TRP A 205 -0.09 18.75 7.45
N ARG A 206 -0.53 19.91 7.98
CA ARG A 206 -0.94 20.03 9.38
C ARG A 206 -2.43 19.80 9.61
N ARG A 207 -3.24 19.94 8.54
CA ARG A 207 -4.69 19.77 8.63
C ARG A 207 -5.24 19.08 7.39
N ILE A 208 -6.06 18.09 7.61
CA ILE A 208 -6.77 17.35 6.57
C ILE A 208 -8.18 17.00 7.05
N GLY A 209 -9.14 16.91 6.13
CA GLY A 209 -10.51 16.61 6.55
C GLY A 209 -11.50 16.44 5.40
N VAL A 210 -12.76 16.27 5.80
CA VAL A 210 -13.92 16.17 4.91
C VAL A 210 -15.08 16.93 5.53
N ALA A 211 -15.68 17.84 4.76
CA ALA A 211 -16.86 18.59 5.20
C ALA A 211 -18.07 17.66 5.36
N PRO A 212 -18.99 17.98 6.31
CA PRO A 212 -20.19 17.19 6.54
C PRO A 212 -21.15 17.21 5.36
N GLY A 213 -22.07 16.24 5.31
CA GLY A 213 -23.19 16.22 4.35
C GLY A 213 -22.85 15.68 2.96
N GLN A 214 -21.61 15.26 2.73
CA GLN A 214 -21.22 14.60 1.48
C GLN A 214 -21.63 13.12 1.48
N ARG A 215 -21.79 12.53 0.28
CA ARG A 215 -22.13 11.12 0.10
C ARG A 215 -21.47 10.57 -1.16
N TYR A 216 -20.96 9.36 -1.10
CA TYR A 216 -20.49 8.66 -2.28
C TYR A 216 -21.65 8.27 -3.19
N THR A 217 -21.43 8.36 -4.50
CA THR A 217 -22.35 7.92 -5.56
C THR A 217 -21.68 6.79 -6.34
N GLY A 218 -22.42 5.71 -6.59
CA GLY A 218 -21.93 4.59 -7.37
C GLY A 218 -21.55 5.01 -8.80
N CYS A 219 -20.44 4.45 -9.30
CA CYS A 219 -19.89 4.81 -10.61
C CYS A 219 -19.15 3.64 -11.29
N LEU A 220 -18.82 3.84 -12.57
CA LEU A 220 -17.82 3.04 -13.25
C LEU A 220 -16.45 3.67 -12.94
N TYR A 221 -15.56 2.90 -12.29
CA TYR A 221 -14.24 3.36 -11.91
C TYR A 221 -13.16 2.49 -12.55
N GLN A 222 -12.25 3.13 -13.29
CA GLN A 222 -11.09 2.47 -13.89
C GLN A 222 -9.92 2.54 -12.92
N VAL A 223 -9.41 1.38 -12.48
CA VAL A 223 -8.20 1.27 -11.68
C VAL A 223 -6.98 1.31 -12.59
N GLU A 224 -6.03 2.18 -12.28
CA GLU A 224 -4.76 2.24 -13.01
C GLU A 224 -3.81 1.11 -12.59
N PRO A 225 -2.81 0.74 -13.41
CA PRO A 225 -1.80 -0.26 -13.07
C PRO A 225 -1.07 0.09 -11.77
N ASP A 226 -0.60 -0.92 -11.03
CA ASP A 226 0.07 -0.73 -9.73
C ASP A 226 1.50 -0.23 -9.91
N ALA A 227 1.78 1.00 -9.44
CA ALA A 227 3.10 1.61 -9.53
C ALA A 227 4.13 0.96 -8.61
N SER A 228 3.70 0.41 -7.46
CA SER A 228 4.59 -0.34 -6.57
C SER A 228 5.05 -1.63 -7.23
N ASN A 229 4.12 -2.38 -7.85
CA ASN A 229 4.45 -3.59 -8.60
C ASN A 229 5.25 -3.29 -9.87
N ALA A 230 4.99 -2.14 -10.52
CA ALA A 230 5.76 -1.67 -11.66
C ALA A 230 7.25 -1.47 -11.33
N SER A 231 7.56 -1.10 -10.08
CA SER A 231 8.95 -0.85 -9.65
C SER A 231 9.87 -2.05 -9.87
N TYR A 232 9.35 -3.28 -9.72
CA TYR A 232 10.15 -4.50 -9.93
C TYR A 232 10.56 -4.66 -11.38
N PHE A 233 9.66 -4.40 -12.32
CA PHE A 233 9.94 -4.51 -13.76
C PHE A 233 10.81 -3.38 -14.28
N PHE A 234 10.62 -2.15 -13.77
CA PHE A 234 11.53 -1.04 -14.05
C PHE A 234 12.93 -1.30 -13.50
N ALA A 235 13.03 -1.87 -12.29
CA ALA A 235 14.30 -2.29 -11.71
C ALA A 235 14.95 -3.44 -12.51
N ALA A 236 14.17 -4.41 -12.98
CA ALA A 236 14.66 -5.48 -13.86
C ALA A 236 15.30 -4.90 -15.12
N ALA A 237 14.60 -3.97 -15.81
CA ALA A 237 15.18 -3.29 -16.97
C ALA A 237 16.48 -2.56 -16.61
N ALA A 238 16.50 -1.85 -15.47
CA ALA A 238 17.65 -1.06 -15.03
C ALA A 238 18.91 -1.91 -14.82
N ILE A 239 18.78 -3.09 -14.17
CA ILE A 239 19.95 -3.95 -13.87
C ILE A 239 20.38 -4.85 -15.03
N THR A 240 19.49 -5.11 -16.00
CA THR A 240 19.79 -6.01 -17.13
C THR A 240 20.19 -5.26 -18.41
N GLY A 241 20.10 -3.92 -18.43
CA GLY A 241 20.26 -3.14 -19.66
C GLY A 241 19.08 -3.27 -20.62
N GLY A 242 17.96 -3.84 -20.14
CA GLY A 242 16.74 -4.06 -20.91
C GLY A 242 15.86 -2.83 -21.02
N ARG A 243 14.66 -3.03 -21.57
CA ARG A 243 13.64 -1.99 -21.73
C ARG A 243 12.29 -2.51 -21.26
N VAL A 244 11.62 -1.74 -20.40
CA VAL A 244 10.27 -2.05 -19.94
C VAL A 244 9.39 -0.82 -20.13
N ARG A 245 8.22 -1.02 -20.75
CA ARG A 245 7.16 -0.02 -20.87
C ARG A 245 5.89 -0.55 -20.23
N ILE A 246 5.25 0.30 -19.41
CA ILE A 246 3.98 0.00 -18.75
C ILE A 246 2.93 0.99 -19.23
N ASP A 247 2.00 0.51 -20.05
CA ASP A 247 0.86 1.29 -20.53
C ASP A 247 -0.18 1.45 -19.42
N GLY A 248 -0.89 2.58 -19.42
CA GLY A 248 -1.88 2.95 -18.41
C GLY A 248 -1.29 3.57 -17.13
N LEU A 249 0.03 3.59 -16.99
CA LEU A 249 0.74 4.20 -15.88
C LEU A 249 1.58 5.38 -16.40
N GLY A 250 1.04 6.59 -16.37
CA GLY A 250 1.67 7.77 -16.95
C GLY A 250 1.67 8.97 -16.03
N ARG A 251 1.92 10.14 -16.60
CA ARG A 251 2.09 11.43 -15.89
C ARG A 251 0.92 11.80 -14.98
N ARG A 252 -0.28 11.30 -15.26
CA ARG A 252 -1.50 11.59 -14.50
C ARG A 252 -1.72 10.62 -13.32
N SER A 253 -0.85 9.63 -13.16
CA SER A 253 -0.96 8.69 -12.04
C SER A 253 -0.93 9.42 -10.70
N THR A 254 -1.83 9.04 -9.82
CA THR A 254 -1.89 9.54 -8.44
C THR A 254 -1.00 8.74 -7.49
N GLN A 255 -0.36 7.67 -7.98
CA GLN A 255 0.48 6.79 -7.20
C GLN A 255 1.88 7.38 -7.01
N GLY A 256 2.23 7.72 -5.77
CA GLY A 256 3.53 8.27 -5.43
C GLY A 256 4.70 7.34 -5.78
N ASP A 257 4.47 6.03 -5.74
CA ASP A 257 5.50 5.02 -6.01
C ASP A 257 5.97 5.02 -7.48
N LEU A 258 5.24 5.66 -8.40
CA LEU A 258 5.73 5.89 -9.77
C LEU A 258 7.04 6.70 -9.77
N ARG A 259 7.26 7.56 -8.77
CA ARG A 259 8.51 8.33 -8.63
C ARG A 259 9.75 7.45 -8.39
N PHE A 260 9.58 6.15 -8.24
CA PHE A 260 10.70 5.23 -8.23
C PHE A 260 11.51 5.29 -9.54
N VAL A 261 10.89 5.64 -10.66
CA VAL A 261 11.62 5.84 -11.93
C VAL A 261 12.58 7.03 -11.88
N ASP A 262 12.29 8.06 -11.04
CA ASP A 262 13.20 9.19 -10.82
C ASP A 262 14.45 8.73 -10.07
N VAL A 263 14.32 7.72 -9.19
CA VAL A 263 15.46 7.07 -8.52
C VAL A 263 16.31 6.34 -9.54
N LEU A 264 15.69 5.55 -10.43
CA LEU A 264 16.40 4.83 -11.49
C LEU A 264 17.10 5.79 -12.46
N ALA A 265 16.50 6.94 -12.78
CA ALA A 265 17.15 7.97 -13.59
C ALA A 265 18.42 8.51 -12.93
N LYS A 266 18.39 8.76 -11.61
CA LYS A 266 19.60 9.17 -10.83
C LYS A 266 20.66 8.07 -10.83
N MET A 267 20.23 6.80 -10.87
CA MET A 267 21.13 5.66 -10.96
C MET A 267 21.69 5.43 -12.37
N GLY A 268 21.19 6.13 -13.39
CA GLY A 268 21.72 6.09 -14.76
C GLY A 268 20.81 5.44 -15.82
N ALA A 269 19.59 5.05 -15.45
CA ALA A 269 18.61 4.58 -16.43
C ALA A 269 18.00 5.75 -17.22
N GLU A 270 17.61 5.49 -18.48
CA GLU A 270 16.79 6.41 -19.26
C GLU A 270 15.30 6.21 -18.88
N VAL A 271 14.61 7.31 -18.64
CA VAL A 271 13.20 7.29 -18.21
C VAL A 271 12.36 8.21 -19.08
N GLU A 272 11.24 7.69 -19.57
CA GLU A 272 10.21 8.46 -20.24
C GLU A 272 8.89 8.29 -19.51
N ILE A 273 8.26 9.41 -19.09
CA ILE A 273 6.92 9.45 -18.53
C ILE A 273 6.04 10.24 -19.49
N ALA A 274 5.22 9.53 -20.27
CA ALA A 274 4.22 10.09 -21.16
C ALA A 274 2.84 10.21 -20.45
N ASP A 275 1.82 10.70 -21.15
CA ASP A 275 0.47 10.79 -20.58
C ASP A 275 -0.16 9.42 -20.32
N GLY A 276 0.10 8.44 -21.18
CA GLY A 276 -0.51 7.12 -21.14
C GLY A 276 0.42 5.96 -20.77
N TYR A 277 1.70 6.20 -20.54
CA TYR A 277 2.66 5.16 -20.20
C TYR A 277 3.90 5.70 -19.48
N THR A 278 4.62 4.81 -18.86
CA THR A 278 6.00 5.04 -18.37
C THR A 278 6.91 3.96 -18.94
N GLU A 279 8.08 4.37 -19.40
CA GLU A 279 9.12 3.51 -19.96
C GLU A 279 10.45 3.74 -19.23
N VAL A 280 11.15 2.65 -18.95
CA VAL A 280 12.51 2.65 -18.39
C VAL A 280 13.38 1.79 -19.28
N ARG A 281 14.56 2.32 -19.65
CA ARG A 281 15.64 1.60 -20.31
C ARG A 281 16.85 1.61 -19.39
N GLY A 282 17.38 0.44 -19.09
CA GLY A 282 18.61 0.28 -18.34
C GLY A 282 19.84 0.79 -19.08
N PRO A 283 20.89 1.23 -18.35
CA PRO A 283 22.17 1.55 -18.97
C PRO A 283 22.79 0.31 -19.62
N GLU A 284 23.66 0.51 -20.61
CA GLU A 284 24.41 -0.57 -21.21
C GLU A 284 25.08 -1.40 -20.12
N GLN A 285 25.00 -2.74 -20.24
CA GLN A 285 25.51 -3.71 -19.27
C GLN A 285 24.88 -3.65 -17.86
N GLY A 286 23.85 -2.81 -17.64
CA GLY A 286 23.16 -2.70 -16.36
C GLY A 286 24.01 -2.08 -15.24
N GLU A 287 25.00 -1.25 -15.59
CA GLU A 287 25.85 -0.55 -14.61
C GLU A 287 25.13 0.65 -14.02
N LEU A 288 24.69 0.50 -12.78
CA LEU A 288 24.01 1.56 -12.04
C LEU A 288 25.01 2.40 -11.22
N ARG A 289 24.59 3.60 -10.81
CA ARG A 289 25.32 4.46 -9.86
C ARG A 289 24.68 4.33 -8.49
N GLY A 290 25.50 4.37 -7.44
CA GLY A 290 25.00 4.48 -6.07
C GLY A 290 24.28 5.82 -5.82
N VAL A 291 23.31 5.83 -4.92
CA VAL A 291 22.52 7.02 -4.56
C VAL A 291 22.36 7.13 -3.04
N ASP A 292 22.13 8.36 -2.54
CA ASP A 292 21.76 8.63 -1.14
C ASP A 292 20.41 9.36 -1.14
N LEU A 293 19.34 8.70 -0.67
CA LEU A 293 17.97 9.18 -0.83
C LEU A 293 17.10 8.94 0.41
N ASP A 294 16.22 9.90 0.66
CA ASP A 294 15.06 9.72 1.53
C ASP A 294 13.91 9.07 0.72
N LEU A 295 13.55 7.85 1.08
CA LEU A 295 12.44 7.11 0.48
C LEU A 295 11.15 7.14 1.33
N GLY A 296 11.09 7.96 2.37
CA GLY A 296 9.88 8.12 3.18
C GLY A 296 8.60 8.34 2.37
N PRO A 297 8.60 9.17 1.30
CA PRO A 297 7.44 9.36 0.42
C PRO A 297 7.02 8.12 -0.37
N ILE A 298 7.97 7.26 -0.77
CA ILE A 298 7.77 6.07 -1.61
C ILE A 298 8.33 4.80 -0.95
N SER A 299 8.16 4.68 0.35
CA SER A 299 8.80 3.65 1.18
C SER A 299 8.45 2.20 0.81
N ASP A 300 7.43 2.00 -0.02
CA ASP A 300 7.07 0.68 -0.52
C ASP A 300 7.96 0.21 -1.70
N THR A 301 8.83 1.09 -2.22
CA THR A 301 9.85 0.75 -3.23
C THR A 301 11.25 0.58 -2.64
N ALA A 302 11.39 0.72 -1.32
CA ALA A 302 12.69 0.63 -0.66
C ALA A 302 13.34 -0.76 -0.82
N GLN A 303 12.53 -1.85 -0.78
CA GLN A 303 13.04 -3.19 -1.01
C GLN A 303 13.54 -3.38 -2.43
N THR A 304 12.82 -2.81 -3.41
CA THR A 304 13.23 -2.84 -4.83
C THR A 304 14.58 -2.14 -5.01
N LEU A 305 14.74 -0.93 -4.43
CA LEU A 305 16.02 -0.22 -4.51
C LEU A 305 17.15 -0.98 -3.80
N ALA A 306 16.88 -1.53 -2.61
CA ALA A 306 17.88 -2.27 -1.85
C ALA A 306 18.37 -3.53 -2.60
N ALA A 307 17.47 -4.26 -3.26
CA ALA A 307 17.80 -5.47 -4.01
C ALA A 307 18.64 -5.21 -5.27
N ILE A 308 18.53 -4.00 -5.87
CA ILE A 308 19.34 -3.63 -7.05
C ILE A 308 20.62 -2.86 -6.69
N ALA A 309 20.75 -2.39 -5.45
CA ALA A 309 21.93 -1.67 -4.98
C ALA A 309 23.26 -2.44 -5.14
N PRO A 310 23.31 -3.78 -5.02
CA PRO A 310 24.54 -4.56 -5.29
C PRO A 310 25.11 -4.38 -6.70
N PHE A 311 24.31 -3.96 -7.67
CA PHE A 311 24.71 -3.77 -9.07
C PHE A 311 25.13 -2.32 -9.37
N ALA A 312 25.27 -1.47 -8.35
CA ALA A 312 25.73 -0.09 -8.51
C ALA A 312 27.25 0.02 -8.35
N SER A 313 27.86 0.99 -9.04
CA SER A 313 29.29 1.29 -8.96
C SER A 313 29.73 1.98 -7.65
N GLY A 314 28.80 2.29 -6.76
CA GLY A 314 29.06 2.94 -5.47
C GLY A 314 27.99 2.65 -4.45
N ALA A 315 28.21 3.06 -3.20
CA ALA A 315 27.27 2.81 -2.12
C ALA A 315 25.89 3.45 -2.36
N THR A 316 24.84 2.72 -2.00
CA THR A 316 23.46 3.21 -1.99
C THR A 316 22.99 3.35 -0.54
N THR A 317 22.50 4.54 -0.18
CA THR A 317 21.93 4.81 1.15
C THR A 317 20.44 5.11 1.02
N ILE A 318 19.64 4.39 1.81
CA ILE A 318 18.19 4.55 1.92
C ILE A 318 17.87 5.09 3.30
N ARG A 319 17.13 6.22 3.38
CA ARG A 319 16.74 6.87 4.63
C ARG A 319 15.23 7.08 4.69
N GLY A 320 14.72 7.49 5.86
CA GLY A 320 13.34 7.93 6.06
C GLY A 320 12.33 6.79 6.11
N ILE A 321 12.76 5.54 6.27
CA ILE A 321 11.88 4.36 6.24
C ILE A 321 11.72 3.67 7.60
N ALA A 322 11.90 4.37 8.73
CA ALA A 322 11.72 3.80 10.07
C ALA A 322 10.38 3.06 10.23
N HIS A 323 9.29 3.63 9.70
CA HIS A 323 7.96 3.05 9.75
C HIS A 323 7.83 1.72 8.96
N ALA A 324 8.77 1.40 8.06
CA ALA A 324 8.78 0.12 7.35
C ALA A 324 9.10 -1.07 8.26
N ARG A 325 9.69 -0.84 9.44
CA ARG A 325 9.93 -1.87 10.46
C ARG A 325 8.65 -2.45 11.06
N LEU A 326 7.55 -1.70 10.99
CA LEU A 326 6.25 -2.04 11.56
C LEU A 326 5.25 -2.60 10.54
N LYS A 327 5.71 -2.94 9.33
CA LYS A 327 4.87 -3.47 8.26
C LYS A 327 4.78 -5.01 8.31
N GLU A 328 4.73 -5.67 7.18
CA GLU A 328 4.61 -7.14 7.06
C GLU A 328 5.73 -7.88 7.81
N THR A 329 6.93 -7.33 7.77
CA THR A 329 8.07 -7.71 8.60
C THR A 329 8.81 -6.44 9.06
N ASP A 330 9.89 -6.56 9.85
CA ASP A 330 10.88 -5.48 9.95
C ASP A 330 11.69 -5.45 8.65
N ARG A 331 11.20 -4.67 7.68
CA ARG A 331 11.76 -4.61 6.33
C ARG A 331 13.20 -4.14 6.28
N VAL A 332 13.60 -3.27 7.22
CA VAL A 332 14.98 -2.76 7.26
C VAL A 332 15.94 -3.86 7.70
N SER A 333 15.64 -4.54 8.82
CA SER A 333 16.46 -5.66 9.29
C SER A 333 16.46 -6.84 8.33
N ALA A 334 15.29 -7.19 7.75
CA ALA A 334 15.19 -8.26 6.76
C ALA A 334 16.07 -7.98 5.53
N LEU A 335 16.01 -6.76 4.97
CA LEU A 335 16.88 -6.36 3.86
C LEU A 335 18.36 -6.43 4.22
N ALA A 336 18.75 -5.91 5.38
CA ALA A 336 20.15 -5.94 5.82
C ALA A 336 20.66 -7.39 5.96
N MET A 337 19.83 -8.29 6.48
CA MET A 337 20.18 -9.71 6.65
C MET A 337 20.35 -10.41 5.31
N GLU A 338 19.38 -10.27 4.41
CA GLU A 338 19.39 -10.97 3.12
C GLU A 338 20.48 -10.42 2.18
N LEU A 339 20.73 -9.12 2.19
CA LEU A 339 21.83 -8.54 1.42
C LEU A 339 23.20 -9.01 1.94
N ARG A 340 23.37 -9.15 3.25
CA ARG A 340 24.60 -9.73 3.83
C ARG A 340 24.78 -11.19 3.41
N ARG A 341 23.70 -11.99 3.31
CA ARG A 341 23.75 -13.36 2.76
C ARG A 341 24.25 -13.39 1.31
N LEU A 342 23.88 -12.38 0.53
CA LEU A 342 24.38 -12.19 -0.84
C LEU A 342 25.83 -11.66 -0.91
N GLY A 343 26.51 -11.50 0.25
CA GLY A 343 27.88 -11.04 0.34
C GLY A 343 28.06 -9.53 0.40
N GLN A 344 26.99 -8.76 0.52
CA GLN A 344 27.08 -7.31 0.55
C GLN A 344 27.49 -6.79 1.94
N GLU A 345 28.19 -5.66 1.96
CA GLU A 345 28.47 -4.91 3.18
C GLU A 345 27.29 -3.95 3.45
N VAL A 346 26.64 -4.10 4.61
CA VAL A 346 25.43 -3.35 4.92
C VAL A 346 25.53 -2.75 6.33
N ASP A 347 25.41 -1.42 6.39
CA ASP A 347 25.20 -0.67 7.63
C ASP A 347 23.69 -0.48 7.82
N GLU A 348 23.15 -0.93 8.94
CA GLU A 348 21.76 -0.77 9.31
C GLU A 348 21.58 0.40 10.27
N PHE A 349 20.61 1.31 9.96
CA PHE A 349 20.25 2.47 10.79
C PHE A 349 18.83 2.32 11.32
N PRO A 350 18.42 3.08 12.32
CA PRO A 350 17.04 3.06 12.82
C PRO A 350 16.00 3.37 11.74
N ASP A 351 16.32 4.25 10.78
CA ASP A 351 15.43 4.73 9.73
C ASP A 351 15.84 4.31 8.31
N GLY A 352 16.77 3.34 8.18
CA GLY A 352 17.22 2.93 6.85
C GLY A 352 18.46 2.05 6.85
N LEU A 353 19.15 2.01 5.71
CA LEU A 353 20.35 1.21 5.53
C LEU A 353 21.27 1.81 4.45
N ARG A 354 22.56 1.51 4.55
CA ARG A 354 23.57 1.77 3.53
C ARG A 354 24.13 0.46 3.04
N ILE A 355 24.13 0.29 1.72
CA ILE A 355 24.62 -0.90 1.03
C ILE A 355 25.86 -0.50 0.25
N THR A 356 27.01 -1.10 0.61
CA THR A 356 28.26 -0.94 -0.12
C THR A 356 28.47 -2.18 -0.99
N PRO A 357 28.42 -2.05 -2.31
CA PRO A 357 28.51 -3.18 -3.22
C PRO A 357 29.78 -3.99 -3.05
N ARG A 358 29.64 -5.31 -3.04
CA ARG A 358 30.70 -6.32 -3.06
C ARG A 358 30.36 -7.38 -4.11
N PRO A 359 31.30 -8.22 -4.54
CA PRO A 359 30.99 -9.33 -5.43
C PRO A 359 29.82 -10.15 -4.86
N THR A 360 28.70 -10.19 -5.62
CA THR A 360 27.48 -10.84 -5.17
C THR A 360 27.62 -12.35 -5.36
N GLN A 361 27.22 -13.12 -4.36
CA GLN A 361 27.18 -14.58 -4.37
C GLN A 361 25.73 -15.08 -4.24
N PRO A 362 25.37 -16.22 -4.84
CA PRO A 362 24.04 -16.80 -4.67
C PRO A 362 23.82 -17.26 -3.23
N ALA A 363 22.55 -17.13 -2.78
CA ALA A 363 22.14 -17.57 -1.44
C ALA A 363 20.65 -17.94 -1.43
N GLU A 364 20.24 -18.68 -0.40
CA GLU A 364 18.82 -18.80 -0.04
C GLU A 364 18.36 -17.54 0.67
N ILE A 365 17.27 -16.95 0.21
CA ILE A 365 16.67 -15.72 0.70
C ILE A 365 15.38 -16.05 1.45
N ASP A 366 15.27 -15.64 2.69
CA ASP A 366 14.03 -15.69 3.46
C ASP A 366 13.12 -14.53 3.03
N THR A 367 11.86 -14.81 2.72
CA THR A 367 10.88 -13.78 2.32
C THR A 367 10.13 -13.18 3.50
N TYR A 368 10.17 -13.82 4.66
CA TYR A 368 9.51 -13.36 5.89
C TYR A 368 8.00 -13.16 5.73
N ASP A 369 7.35 -13.97 4.87
CA ASP A 369 5.93 -13.77 4.48
C ASP A 369 5.66 -12.34 3.95
N ASP A 370 6.68 -11.71 3.34
CA ASP A 370 6.59 -10.37 2.75
C ASP A 370 6.81 -10.44 1.24
N HIS A 371 5.71 -10.23 0.50
CA HIS A 371 5.67 -10.23 -0.96
C HIS A 371 6.73 -9.31 -1.58
N ARG A 372 7.06 -8.18 -0.93
CA ARG A 372 8.06 -7.23 -1.46
C ARG A 372 9.47 -7.76 -1.34
N MET A 373 9.77 -8.54 -0.30
CA MET A 373 11.04 -9.27 -0.20
C MET A 373 11.15 -10.27 -1.34
N ALA A 374 10.14 -11.11 -1.54
CA ALA A 374 10.13 -12.12 -2.60
C ALA A 374 10.34 -11.48 -3.99
N MET A 375 9.51 -10.49 -4.35
CA MET A 375 9.57 -9.85 -5.68
C MET A 375 10.87 -9.08 -5.91
N SER A 376 11.40 -8.39 -4.88
CA SER A 376 12.64 -7.63 -4.99
C SER A 376 13.86 -8.52 -5.21
N PHE A 377 13.97 -9.61 -4.46
CA PHE A 377 15.09 -10.54 -4.63
C PHE A 377 14.94 -11.43 -5.87
N ALA A 378 13.71 -11.65 -6.38
CA ALA A 378 13.50 -12.25 -7.69
C ALA A 378 14.11 -11.38 -8.81
N VAL A 379 13.98 -10.06 -8.70
CA VAL A 379 14.65 -9.13 -9.63
C VAL A 379 16.17 -9.27 -9.53
N ALA A 380 16.74 -9.33 -8.34
CA ALA A 380 18.19 -9.52 -8.16
C ALA A 380 18.67 -10.86 -8.78
N ALA A 381 17.85 -11.91 -8.72
CA ALA A 381 18.14 -13.22 -9.30
C ALA A 381 18.36 -13.18 -10.82
N LEU A 382 17.83 -12.20 -11.55
CA LEU A 382 18.09 -12.00 -12.98
C LEU A 382 19.58 -11.74 -13.28
N ARG A 383 20.34 -11.24 -12.31
CA ARG A 383 21.79 -10.96 -12.43
C ARG A 383 22.66 -11.95 -11.65
N VAL A 384 22.07 -12.69 -10.72
CA VAL A 384 22.78 -13.62 -9.83
C VAL A 384 22.12 -15.00 -9.90
N PRO A 385 22.45 -15.83 -10.89
CA PRO A 385 21.93 -17.19 -10.99
C PRO A 385 22.24 -17.99 -9.71
N GLY A 386 21.24 -18.73 -9.22
CA GLY A 386 21.39 -19.56 -8.01
C GLY A 386 20.86 -18.90 -6.73
N ILE A 387 20.27 -17.69 -6.79
CA ILE A 387 19.42 -17.20 -5.71
C ILE A 387 18.17 -18.06 -5.62
N ILE A 388 17.84 -18.55 -4.43
CA ILE A 388 16.66 -19.36 -4.12
C ILE A 388 15.78 -18.56 -3.15
N LEU A 389 14.52 -18.38 -3.50
CA LEU A 389 13.54 -17.73 -2.61
C LEU A 389 12.81 -18.79 -1.78
N ARG A 390 12.78 -18.64 -0.47
CA ARG A 390 11.92 -19.43 0.42
C ARG A 390 10.53 -18.81 0.44
N ASP A 391 9.50 -19.65 0.44
CA ASP A 391 8.08 -19.24 0.47
C ASP A 391 7.74 -18.15 -0.57
N PRO A 392 8.00 -18.39 -1.88
CA PRO A 392 7.75 -17.40 -2.93
C PRO A 392 6.26 -17.09 -3.10
N ASP A 393 5.36 -17.97 -2.65
CA ASP A 393 3.90 -17.85 -2.79
C ASP A 393 3.33 -16.65 -2.02
N CYS A 394 4.08 -16.06 -1.10
CA CYS A 394 3.68 -14.83 -0.40
C CYS A 394 3.42 -13.64 -1.36
N VAL A 395 3.83 -13.73 -2.63
CA VAL A 395 3.50 -12.75 -3.69
C VAL A 395 1.99 -12.68 -3.97
N ALA A 396 1.23 -13.76 -3.67
CA ALA A 396 -0.23 -13.80 -3.82
C ALA A 396 -0.93 -12.66 -3.07
N LYS A 397 -0.30 -12.12 -2.04
CA LYS A 397 -0.78 -10.97 -1.29
C LYS A 397 -1.04 -9.73 -2.15
N THR A 398 -0.24 -9.50 -3.21
CA THR A 398 -0.36 -8.32 -4.07
C THR A 398 -0.16 -8.56 -5.54
N PHE A 399 0.39 -9.70 -5.95
CA PHE A 399 0.60 -10.03 -7.36
C PHE A 399 0.71 -11.54 -7.55
N PRO A 400 -0.43 -12.29 -7.55
CA PRO A 400 -0.41 -13.76 -7.62
C PRO A 400 0.35 -14.34 -8.81
N GLY A 401 0.30 -13.70 -9.98
CA GLY A 401 1.01 -14.14 -11.19
C GLY A 401 2.37 -13.49 -11.42
N PHE A 402 3.05 -13.01 -10.36
CA PHE A 402 4.29 -12.24 -10.50
C PHE A 402 5.40 -12.99 -11.26
N PHE A 403 5.65 -14.24 -10.89
CA PHE A 403 6.74 -15.03 -11.50
C PHE A 403 6.46 -15.33 -12.96
N ASP A 404 5.22 -15.68 -13.32
CA ASP A 404 4.84 -15.93 -14.72
C ASP A 404 5.06 -14.67 -15.59
N VAL A 405 4.71 -13.50 -15.06
CA VAL A 405 4.91 -12.23 -15.77
C VAL A 405 6.39 -11.84 -15.84
N LEU A 406 7.17 -12.12 -14.79
CA LEU A 406 8.61 -11.87 -14.79
C LEU A 406 9.32 -12.78 -15.82
N ASP A 407 9.00 -14.07 -15.82
CA ASP A 407 9.56 -15.04 -16.79
C ASP A 407 9.21 -14.67 -18.23
N ALA A 408 7.96 -14.26 -18.49
CA ALA A 408 7.54 -13.81 -19.81
C ALA A 408 8.19 -12.49 -20.27
N ALA A 409 8.68 -11.67 -19.34
CA ALA A 409 9.36 -10.41 -19.63
C ALA A 409 10.88 -10.55 -19.79
N THR A 410 11.43 -11.71 -19.44
CA THR A 410 12.85 -12.02 -19.56
C THR A 410 13.06 -12.95 -20.76
N PRO A 411 14.03 -12.64 -21.68
CA PRO A 411 14.29 -13.44 -22.88
C PRO A 411 14.87 -14.82 -22.57
#